data_c0fab7911c8a75bd01781d4a9ba07d10
#
_entry.id   c0fab7911c8a75bd01781d4a9ba07d10
#
_cell.length_a   1.000
_cell.length_b   1.000
_cell.length_c   1.000
_cell.angle_alpha   90.00
_cell.angle_beta   90.00
_cell.angle_gamma   90.00
#
_symmetry.space_group_name_H-M   'P 1'
#
loop_
_entity.id
_entity.type
_entity.pdbx_description
1 polymer ?
#
loop_
_entity_poly.entity_id
_entity_poly.type
_entity_poly.pdbx_seq_one_letter_code
_entity_poly.pdbx_strand_id
1 'polypeptide(L)'
;AEVSSLKKGWAEQADAFADYLKGMTAEKVAKLETEEDGKPKDADLLSSCTIAIDGYRDAVAKACANAEALGAAKGDRVSLGIEAANASSDVTATDDKDVNAQVDVTIVALTTDSDGRVTSAIGDMAEPALTAMSDGNVMAPDAVKTKLEQGDSYGMRGASSLGKEWYEHSEGFCSYLKGKTAAEIAKLPADGSNADLAALCTIDVTALQKAAA
;
A
#
# COMPACT_ATOMS: atom_id res chain seq x y z
N ALA A 1 -10.33 19.90 -10.78
CA ALA A 1 -10.22 21.38 -10.69
C ALA A 1 -11.57 22.08 -10.88
N GLU A 2 -12.41 21.69 -11.83
CA GLU A 2 -13.68 22.40 -12.14
C GLU A 2 -14.70 22.36 -10.99
N VAL A 3 -14.75 21.29 -10.22
CA VAL A 3 -15.68 21.12 -9.08
C VAL A 3 -15.12 21.61 -7.75
N SER A 4 -13.84 21.97 -7.70
CA SER A 4 -13.21 22.48 -6.48
C SER A 4 -13.42 23.98 -6.33
N SER A 5 -13.84 24.44 -5.14
CA SER A 5 -13.95 25.86 -4.82
C SER A 5 -12.61 26.61 -4.95
N LEU A 6 -11.50 25.92 -4.76
CA LEU A 6 -10.14 26.44 -4.93
C LEU A 6 -9.64 26.37 -6.39
N LYS A 7 -10.42 25.79 -7.30
CA LYS A 7 -10.03 25.49 -8.70
C LYS A 7 -8.72 24.68 -8.81
N LYS A 8 -8.39 23.93 -7.78
CA LYS A 8 -7.24 23.02 -7.70
C LYS A 8 -7.68 21.58 -7.99
N GLY A 9 -6.80 20.81 -8.63
CA GLY A 9 -6.96 19.37 -8.77
C GLY A 9 -6.74 18.63 -7.46
N TRP A 10 -7.07 17.33 -7.45
CA TRP A 10 -6.88 16.51 -6.25
C TRP A 10 -5.41 16.44 -5.82
N ALA A 11 -4.49 16.22 -6.76
CA ALA A 11 -3.05 16.13 -6.46
C ALA A 11 -2.52 17.41 -5.79
N GLU A 12 -2.86 18.58 -6.32
CA GLU A 12 -2.44 19.87 -5.74
C GLU A 12 -2.95 20.07 -4.29
N GLN A 13 -4.14 19.55 -3.99
CA GLN A 13 -4.71 19.64 -2.65
C GLN A 13 -4.11 18.59 -1.70
N ALA A 14 -3.81 17.38 -2.20
CA ALA A 14 -3.11 16.35 -1.44
C ALA A 14 -1.67 16.79 -1.11
N ASP A 15 -0.98 17.43 -2.06
CA ASP A 15 0.35 18.03 -1.83
C ASP A 15 0.29 19.14 -0.77
N ALA A 16 -0.72 20.01 -0.83
CA ALA A 16 -0.92 21.07 0.16
C ALA A 16 -1.16 20.48 1.56
N PHE A 17 -1.92 19.39 1.66
CA PHE A 17 -2.09 18.66 2.93
C PHE A 17 -0.77 18.06 3.41
N ALA A 18 -0.02 17.39 2.55
CA ALA A 18 1.27 16.82 2.89
C ALA A 18 2.27 17.90 3.36
N ASP A 19 2.27 19.07 2.72
CA ASP A 19 3.10 20.21 3.13
C ASP A 19 2.69 20.76 4.50
N TYR A 20 1.39 20.84 4.77
CA TYR A 20 0.86 21.27 6.07
C TYR A 20 1.29 20.33 7.22
N LEU A 21 1.43 19.04 6.95
CA LEU A 21 1.84 18.06 7.96
C LEU A 21 3.33 18.12 8.32
N LYS A 22 4.18 18.77 7.51
CA LYS A 22 5.62 18.82 7.75
C LYS A 22 5.96 19.44 9.11
N GLY A 23 6.72 18.68 9.90
CA GLY A 23 7.11 19.07 11.26
C GLY A 23 6.04 18.79 12.34
N MET A 24 4.89 18.21 12.00
CA MET A 24 3.92 17.72 12.98
C MET A 24 4.35 16.35 13.53
N THR A 25 3.94 16.08 14.78
CA THR A 25 4.02 14.74 15.36
C THR A 25 2.79 13.93 14.95
N ALA A 26 2.88 12.60 14.97
CA ALA A 26 1.74 11.70 14.71
C ALA A 26 0.51 12.05 15.56
N GLU A 27 0.73 12.39 16.84
CA GLU A 27 -0.34 12.79 17.76
C GLU A 27 -1.05 14.08 17.30
N LYS A 28 -0.31 15.06 16.78
CA LYS A 28 -0.91 16.30 16.24
C LYS A 28 -1.70 16.02 14.98
N VAL A 29 -1.18 15.16 14.09
CA VAL A 29 -1.87 14.75 12.87
C VAL A 29 -3.18 14.04 13.20
N ALA A 30 -3.16 13.09 14.14
CA ALA A 30 -4.35 12.34 14.56
C ALA A 30 -5.45 13.24 15.18
N LYS A 31 -5.08 14.40 15.72
CA LYS A 31 -6.00 15.38 16.33
C LYS A 31 -6.51 16.46 15.36
N LEU A 32 -6.14 16.42 14.08
CA LEU A 32 -6.70 17.35 13.10
C LEU A 32 -8.21 17.13 13.00
N GLU A 33 -8.95 18.20 13.24
CA GLU A 33 -10.41 18.14 13.20
C GLU A 33 -10.92 18.26 11.76
N THR A 34 -12.00 17.53 11.48
CA THR A 34 -12.71 17.54 10.20
C THR A 34 -14.18 17.87 10.39
N GLU A 35 -14.81 18.41 9.36
CA GLU A 35 -16.25 18.53 9.24
C GLU A 35 -16.88 17.13 8.99
N GLU A 36 -18.22 17.05 8.99
CA GLU A 36 -18.95 15.80 8.72
C GLU A 36 -18.63 15.20 7.34
N ASP A 37 -18.24 16.03 6.36
CA ASP A 37 -17.84 15.62 5.02
C ASP A 37 -16.33 15.33 4.89
N GLY A 38 -15.62 15.26 6.01
CA GLY A 38 -14.19 14.95 6.08
C GLY A 38 -13.24 16.11 5.74
N LYS A 39 -13.76 17.28 5.37
CA LYS A 39 -12.93 18.46 5.08
C LYS A 39 -12.25 19.01 6.34
N PRO A 40 -11.06 19.63 6.22
CA PRO A 40 -10.39 20.22 7.37
C PRO A 40 -11.20 21.38 7.97
N LYS A 41 -11.26 21.44 9.31
CA LYS A 41 -11.78 22.60 10.05
C LYS A 41 -10.76 23.73 10.20
N ASP A 42 -9.48 23.39 10.19
CA ASP A 42 -8.41 24.39 10.28
C ASP A 42 -8.46 25.35 9.09
N ALA A 43 -8.56 26.65 9.36
CA ALA A 43 -8.76 27.67 8.33
C ALA A 43 -7.54 27.82 7.40
N ASP A 44 -6.31 27.63 7.93
CA ASP A 44 -5.10 27.73 7.14
C ASP A 44 -5.01 26.57 6.15
N LEU A 45 -5.30 25.35 6.62
CA LEU A 45 -5.35 24.17 5.76
C LEU A 45 -6.52 24.26 4.76
N LEU A 46 -7.71 24.68 5.20
CA LEU A 46 -8.91 24.82 4.35
C LEU A 46 -8.67 25.79 3.19
N SER A 47 -7.83 26.80 3.37
CA SER A 47 -7.47 27.76 2.32
C SER A 47 -6.70 27.14 1.15
N SER A 48 -6.13 25.95 1.33
CA SER A 48 -5.30 25.25 0.33
C SER A 48 -5.77 23.85 0.00
N CYS A 49 -6.60 23.23 0.87
CA CYS A 49 -7.08 21.86 0.77
C CYS A 49 -8.55 21.78 1.23
N THR A 50 -9.44 21.42 0.31
CA THR A 50 -10.90 21.26 0.56
C THR A 50 -11.38 19.83 0.26
N ILE A 51 -10.47 18.88 0.05
CA ILE A 51 -10.81 17.45 -0.05
C ILE A 51 -11.00 16.87 1.36
N ALA A 52 -11.71 15.76 1.45
CA ALA A 52 -11.80 15.00 2.69
C ALA A 52 -10.39 14.49 3.09
N ILE A 53 -9.98 14.73 4.32
CA ILE A 53 -8.63 14.41 4.83
C ILE A 53 -8.62 13.34 5.92
N ASP A 54 -9.75 12.91 6.43
CA ASP A 54 -9.89 11.94 7.52
C ASP A 54 -9.14 10.63 7.23
N GLY A 55 -9.37 10.01 6.07
CA GLY A 55 -8.65 8.81 5.67
C GLY A 55 -7.14 9.01 5.55
N TYR A 56 -6.71 10.17 5.02
CA TYR A 56 -5.27 10.49 4.93
C TYR A 56 -4.64 10.73 6.29
N ARG A 57 -5.34 11.46 7.18
CA ARG A 57 -4.92 11.68 8.56
C ARG A 57 -4.68 10.35 9.27
N ASP A 58 -5.62 9.43 9.15
CA ASP A 58 -5.56 8.12 9.79
C ASP A 58 -4.43 7.26 9.20
N ALA A 59 -4.23 7.31 7.87
CA ALA A 59 -3.13 6.63 7.19
C ALA A 59 -1.76 7.18 7.62
N VAL A 60 -1.61 8.51 7.75
CA VAL A 60 -0.36 9.13 8.23
C VAL A 60 -0.08 8.76 9.68
N ALA A 61 -1.10 8.77 10.55
CA ALA A 61 -0.94 8.37 11.94
C ALA A 61 -0.49 6.89 12.04
N LYS A 62 -1.10 6.01 11.25
CA LYS A 62 -0.71 4.60 11.13
C LYS A 62 0.73 4.44 10.60
N ALA A 63 1.10 5.16 9.55
CA ALA A 63 2.45 5.10 9.00
C ALA A 63 3.51 5.52 10.02
N CYS A 64 3.23 6.57 10.82
CA CYS A 64 4.11 6.98 11.90
C CYS A 64 4.22 5.95 13.03
N ALA A 65 3.11 5.28 13.37
CA ALA A 65 3.11 4.24 14.41
C ALA A 65 3.89 2.99 13.98
N ASN A 66 3.88 2.68 12.68
CA ASN A 66 4.54 1.51 12.09
C ASN A 66 5.98 1.82 11.60
N ALA A 67 6.49 3.04 11.83
CA ALA A 67 7.81 3.41 11.35
C ALA A 67 8.91 2.60 12.05
N GLU A 68 9.76 1.96 11.26
CA GLU A 68 10.88 1.13 11.69
C GLU A 68 12.19 1.54 11.04
N ALA A 69 13.32 1.26 11.70
CA ALA A 69 14.67 1.52 11.18
C ALA A 69 15.11 0.40 10.24
N LEU A 70 14.70 0.44 8.99
CA LEU A 70 14.97 -0.60 7.98
C LEU A 70 16.25 -0.38 7.17
N GLY A 71 16.99 0.70 7.41
CA GLY A 71 18.26 1.00 6.74
C GLY A 71 18.29 2.30 5.96
N ALA A 72 17.17 3.05 5.88
CA ALA A 72 17.14 4.39 5.30
C ALA A 72 18.10 5.34 6.02
N ALA A 73 18.79 6.19 5.26
CA ALA A 73 19.73 7.18 5.77
C ALA A 73 19.29 8.61 5.40
N LYS A 74 19.85 9.59 6.11
CA LYS A 74 19.61 10.99 5.77
C LYS A 74 20.17 11.30 4.37
N GLY A 75 19.31 11.80 3.50
CA GLY A 75 19.63 12.11 2.11
C GLY A 75 19.15 11.08 1.10
N ASP A 76 18.67 9.93 1.55
CA ASP A 76 18.02 8.94 0.68
C ASP A 76 16.74 9.51 0.08
N ARG A 77 16.42 9.07 -1.12
CA ARG A 77 15.17 9.41 -1.82
C ARG A 77 14.11 8.38 -1.46
N VAL A 78 12.91 8.85 -1.11
CA VAL A 78 11.74 7.99 -0.90
C VAL A 78 10.97 7.84 -2.21
N SER A 79 10.55 6.62 -2.52
CA SER A 79 9.71 6.29 -3.67
C SER A 79 8.59 5.37 -3.25
N LEU A 80 7.45 5.49 -3.95
CA LEU A 80 6.27 4.66 -3.76
C LEU A 80 5.87 4.08 -5.13
N GLY A 81 5.81 2.76 -5.23
CA GLY A 81 5.27 2.06 -6.39
C GLY A 81 3.97 1.35 -6.04
N ILE A 82 3.03 1.36 -6.97
CA ILE A 82 1.72 0.74 -6.82
C ILE A 82 1.40 -0.06 -8.08
N GLU A 83 1.04 -1.33 -7.90
CA GLU A 83 0.50 -2.20 -8.94
C GLU A 83 -0.92 -2.60 -8.57
N ALA A 84 -1.86 -2.49 -9.51
CA ALA A 84 -3.23 -2.92 -9.32
C ALA A 84 -3.65 -3.88 -10.43
N ALA A 85 -4.27 -4.99 -10.06
CA ALA A 85 -4.74 -6.01 -10.98
C ALA A 85 -6.17 -6.43 -10.65
N ASN A 86 -6.96 -6.73 -11.68
CA ASN A 86 -8.25 -7.38 -11.50
C ASN A 86 -8.00 -8.86 -11.16
N ALA A 87 -8.51 -9.29 -10.01
CA ALA A 87 -8.44 -10.67 -9.51
C ALA A 87 -9.84 -11.29 -9.34
N SER A 88 -10.86 -10.72 -9.99
CA SER A 88 -12.23 -11.24 -9.95
C SER A 88 -12.31 -12.67 -10.49
N SER A 89 -13.04 -13.53 -9.80
CA SER A 89 -13.16 -14.96 -10.16
C SER A 89 -14.01 -15.20 -11.42
N ASP A 90 -15.08 -14.42 -11.56
CA ASP A 90 -16.06 -14.52 -12.65
C ASP A 90 -16.62 -13.14 -13.00
N VAL A 91 -17.37 -13.07 -14.08
CA VAL A 91 -17.99 -11.82 -14.56
C VAL A 91 -19.52 -11.82 -14.44
N THR A 92 -20.14 -12.95 -14.11
CA THR A 92 -21.58 -13.10 -13.99
C THR A 92 -21.93 -14.03 -12.85
N ALA A 93 -22.77 -13.56 -11.93
CA ALA A 93 -23.36 -14.40 -10.89
C ALA A 93 -24.47 -15.29 -11.47
N THR A 94 -24.60 -16.51 -10.94
CA THR A 94 -25.65 -17.46 -11.27
C THR A 94 -26.33 -17.95 -9.99
N ASP A 95 -27.46 -18.67 -10.09
CA ASP A 95 -28.16 -19.18 -8.92
C ASP A 95 -27.33 -20.14 -8.06
N ASP A 96 -26.28 -20.75 -8.67
CA ASP A 96 -25.37 -21.67 -8.00
C ASP A 96 -24.02 -21.07 -7.64
N LYS A 97 -23.73 -19.83 -8.06
CA LYS A 97 -22.40 -19.23 -7.90
C LYS A 97 -22.41 -17.71 -7.87
N ASP A 98 -21.89 -17.16 -6.79
CA ASP A 98 -21.65 -15.73 -6.65
C ASP A 98 -20.39 -15.29 -7.40
N VAL A 99 -20.33 -14.01 -7.76
CA VAL A 99 -19.11 -13.37 -8.30
C VAL A 99 -18.32 -12.78 -7.15
N ASN A 100 -17.06 -13.15 -7.06
CA ASN A 100 -16.09 -12.41 -6.25
C ASN A 100 -15.42 -11.36 -7.13
N ALA A 101 -15.84 -10.11 -6.99
CA ALA A 101 -15.24 -8.96 -7.67
C ALA A 101 -14.09 -8.41 -6.79
N GLN A 102 -12.85 -8.70 -7.19
CA GLN A 102 -11.66 -8.40 -6.42
C GLN A 102 -10.66 -7.58 -7.22
N VAL A 103 -10.00 -6.66 -6.54
CA VAL A 103 -8.82 -5.95 -7.06
C VAL A 103 -7.65 -6.21 -6.11
N ASP A 104 -6.54 -6.70 -6.65
CA ASP A 104 -5.30 -6.82 -5.89
C ASP A 104 -4.51 -5.52 -6.03
N VAL A 105 -4.19 -4.89 -4.92
CA VAL A 105 -3.39 -3.66 -4.87
C VAL A 105 -2.11 -3.94 -4.10
N THR A 106 -1.00 -4.01 -4.82
CA THR A 106 0.35 -4.17 -4.25
C THR A 106 1.03 -2.83 -4.16
N ILE A 107 1.62 -2.54 -3.01
CA ILE A 107 2.29 -1.28 -2.72
C ILE A 107 3.70 -1.58 -2.22
N VAL A 108 4.70 -0.90 -2.80
CA VAL A 108 6.07 -0.94 -2.30
C VAL A 108 6.54 0.48 -2.03
N ALA A 109 6.90 0.75 -0.78
CA ALA A 109 7.62 1.96 -0.40
C ALA A 109 9.09 1.61 -0.21
N LEU A 110 10.00 2.37 -0.85
CA LEU A 110 11.42 2.14 -0.73
C LEU A 110 12.22 3.43 -0.67
N THR A 111 13.43 3.32 -0.15
CA THR A 111 14.42 4.41 -0.19
C THR A 111 15.62 3.99 -1.01
N THR A 112 16.24 4.95 -1.71
CA THR A 112 17.45 4.75 -2.48
C THR A 112 18.52 5.78 -2.11
N ASP A 113 19.76 5.35 -2.13
CA ASP A 113 20.92 6.23 -2.00
C ASP A 113 21.16 7.09 -3.27
N SER A 114 22.25 7.85 -3.27
CA SER A 114 22.65 8.72 -4.41
C SER A 114 22.98 7.92 -5.68
N ASP A 115 23.34 6.64 -5.56
CA ASP A 115 23.65 5.77 -6.68
C ASP A 115 22.41 5.00 -7.20
N GLY A 116 21.24 5.29 -6.62
CA GLY A 116 19.97 4.66 -6.97
C GLY A 116 19.84 3.23 -6.45
N ARG A 117 20.60 2.85 -5.41
CA ARG A 117 20.52 1.53 -4.78
C ARG A 117 19.56 1.57 -3.60
N VAL A 118 18.72 0.55 -3.51
CA VAL A 118 17.76 0.40 -2.41
C VAL A 118 18.48 0.31 -1.07
N THR A 119 18.11 1.19 -0.14
CA THR A 119 18.60 1.20 1.25
C THR A 119 17.59 0.63 2.23
N SER A 120 16.30 0.81 1.97
CA SER A 120 15.21 0.16 2.70
C SER A 120 14.01 -0.10 1.79
N ALA A 121 13.17 -1.08 2.12
CA ALA A 121 11.93 -1.34 1.42
C ALA A 121 10.89 -1.97 2.36
N ILE A 122 9.63 -1.66 2.12
CA ILE A 122 8.44 -2.32 2.69
C ILE A 122 7.51 -2.62 1.52
N GLY A 123 7.01 -3.86 1.46
CA GLY A 123 6.00 -4.29 0.50
C GLY A 123 4.75 -4.79 1.20
N ASP A 124 3.59 -4.34 0.76
CA ASP A 124 2.29 -4.74 1.28
C ASP A 124 1.30 -5.00 0.15
N MET A 125 0.19 -5.68 0.48
CA MET A 125 -0.86 -5.99 -0.48
C MET A 125 -2.23 -5.91 0.18
N ALA A 126 -3.17 -5.25 -0.48
CA ALA A 126 -4.59 -5.27 -0.14
C ALA A 126 -5.38 -5.98 -1.23
N GLU A 127 -6.36 -6.79 -0.82
CA GLU A 127 -7.24 -7.54 -1.71
C GLU A 127 -8.71 -7.18 -1.44
N PRO A 128 -9.14 -5.91 -1.66
CA PRO A 128 -10.52 -5.54 -1.49
C PRO A 128 -11.42 -6.33 -2.45
N ALA A 129 -12.42 -6.99 -1.88
CA ALA A 129 -13.34 -7.83 -2.62
C ALA A 129 -14.80 -7.53 -2.26
N LEU A 130 -15.68 -7.68 -3.25
CA LEU A 130 -17.14 -7.65 -3.11
C LEU A 130 -17.68 -8.98 -3.57
N THR A 131 -18.70 -9.50 -2.87
CA THR A 131 -19.47 -10.64 -3.37
C THR A 131 -20.79 -10.15 -3.98
N ALA A 132 -20.99 -10.41 -5.26
CA ALA A 132 -22.23 -10.09 -5.97
C ALA A 132 -23.02 -11.37 -6.24
N MET A 133 -24.29 -11.37 -5.84
CA MET A 133 -25.21 -12.49 -5.96
C MET A 133 -26.09 -12.37 -7.20
N SER A 134 -26.68 -13.48 -7.67
CA SER A 134 -27.55 -13.51 -8.85
C SER A 134 -28.81 -12.65 -8.71
N ASP A 135 -29.29 -12.43 -7.48
CA ASP A 135 -30.46 -11.60 -7.17
C ASP A 135 -30.14 -10.08 -7.17
N GLY A 136 -28.89 -9.70 -7.45
CA GLY A 136 -28.41 -8.32 -7.47
C GLY A 136 -27.95 -7.78 -6.11
N ASN A 137 -27.99 -8.57 -5.04
CA ASN A 137 -27.42 -8.20 -3.77
C ASN A 137 -25.89 -8.15 -3.85
N VAL A 138 -25.29 -7.21 -3.13
CA VAL A 138 -23.85 -7.05 -3.02
C VAL A 138 -23.46 -7.01 -1.54
N MET A 139 -22.51 -7.87 -1.16
CA MET A 139 -21.90 -7.86 0.15
C MET A 139 -20.47 -7.30 0.05
N ALA A 140 -20.17 -6.33 0.91
CA ALA A 140 -18.84 -5.77 1.08
C ALA A 140 -18.32 -6.06 2.50
N PRO A 141 -17.02 -6.23 2.72
CA PRO A 141 -16.49 -6.32 4.05
C PRO A 141 -16.59 -4.96 4.76
N ASP A 142 -16.81 -4.97 6.07
CA ASP A 142 -16.86 -3.76 6.90
C ASP A 142 -15.53 -2.99 6.89
N ALA A 143 -14.41 -3.70 6.72
CA ALA A 143 -13.08 -3.12 6.59
C ALA A 143 -12.18 -4.02 5.74
N VAL A 144 -11.28 -3.38 4.98
CA VAL A 144 -10.21 -4.07 4.25
C VAL A 144 -8.93 -3.97 5.07
N LYS A 145 -8.34 -5.11 5.42
CA LYS A 145 -7.01 -5.20 6.01
C LYS A 145 -6.01 -5.61 4.95
N THR A 146 -4.85 -4.97 4.95
CA THR A 146 -3.74 -5.42 4.13
C THR A 146 -3.16 -6.75 4.66
N LYS A 147 -2.34 -7.43 3.86
CA LYS A 147 -1.72 -8.69 4.29
C LYS A 147 -0.74 -8.49 5.46
N LEU A 148 -0.04 -7.37 5.51
CA LEU A 148 0.76 -7.01 6.70
C LEU A 148 -0.12 -6.84 7.95
N GLU A 149 -1.27 -6.16 7.82
CA GLU A 149 -2.19 -5.96 8.95
C GLU A 149 -2.89 -7.24 9.40
N GLN A 150 -3.05 -8.22 8.52
CA GLN A 150 -3.56 -9.55 8.87
C GLN A 150 -2.52 -10.34 9.66
N GLY A 151 -1.22 -10.15 9.39
CA GLY A 151 -0.14 -10.86 10.07
C GLY A 151 -0.36 -12.37 10.08
N ASP A 152 -0.23 -13.00 11.25
CA ASP A 152 -0.45 -14.45 11.40
C ASP A 152 -1.89 -14.90 11.09
N SER A 153 -2.88 -13.99 11.12
CA SER A 153 -4.27 -14.34 10.79
C SER A 153 -4.51 -14.55 9.28
N TYR A 154 -3.56 -14.17 8.42
CA TYR A 154 -3.59 -14.51 6.99
C TYR A 154 -3.55 -16.03 6.78
N GLY A 155 -2.78 -16.75 7.61
CA GLY A 155 -2.90 -18.19 7.78
C GLY A 155 -2.23 -19.03 6.70
N MET A 156 -1.19 -18.52 6.01
CA MET A 156 -0.49 -19.29 4.99
C MET A 156 0.69 -20.14 5.49
N ARG A 157 1.10 -19.98 6.75
CA ARG A 157 2.29 -20.64 7.32
C ARG A 157 2.33 -22.16 7.08
N GLY A 158 1.17 -22.81 7.21
CA GLY A 158 1.05 -24.26 7.00
C GLY A 158 1.19 -24.71 5.54
N ALA A 159 0.92 -23.82 4.58
CA ALA A 159 1.06 -24.06 3.14
C ALA A 159 2.43 -23.62 2.60
N SER A 160 3.15 -22.79 3.34
CA SER A 160 4.47 -22.29 2.94
C SER A 160 5.55 -23.35 3.13
N SER A 161 6.35 -23.62 2.10
CA SER A 161 7.51 -24.52 2.18
C SER A 161 8.59 -24.03 3.13
N LEU A 162 8.62 -22.73 3.46
CA LEU A 162 9.52 -22.13 4.43
C LEU A 162 8.88 -22.02 5.83
N GLY A 163 7.62 -22.42 6.00
CA GLY A 163 6.90 -22.27 7.25
C GLY A 163 6.68 -20.80 7.67
N LYS A 164 6.56 -19.90 6.69
CA LYS A 164 6.42 -18.46 6.87
C LYS A 164 5.03 -17.97 6.52
N GLU A 165 4.59 -16.89 7.17
CA GLU A 165 3.42 -16.10 6.77
C GLU A 165 3.74 -15.16 5.59
N TRP A 166 2.71 -14.59 4.98
CA TRP A 166 2.86 -13.71 3.83
C TRP A 166 3.77 -12.52 4.13
N TYR A 167 3.60 -11.89 5.28
CA TYR A 167 4.40 -10.73 5.67
C TYR A 167 5.90 -11.09 5.81
N GLU A 168 6.23 -12.27 6.34
CA GLU A 168 7.61 -12.75 6.47
C GLU A 168 8.25 -13.01 5.10
N HIS A 169 7.46 -13.42 4.11
CA HIS A 169 7.91 -13.54 2.72
C HIS A 169 8.13 -12.17 2.08
N SER A 170 7.22 -11.21 2.30
CA SER A 170 7.37 -9.84 1.80
C SER A 170 8.60 -9.16 2.39
N GLU A 171 8.85 -9.31 3.69
CA GLU A 171 10.08 -8.85 4.36
C GLU A 171 11.33 -9.50 3.75
N GLY A 172 11.28 -10.81 3.47
CA GLY A 172 12.35 -11.55 2.80
C GLY A 172 12.66 -10.98 1.42
N PHE A 173 11.62 -10.72 0.61
CA PHE A 173 11.76 -10.07 -0.69
C PHE A 173 12.35 -8.65 -0.55
N CYS A 174 11.77 -7.79 0.29
CA CYS A 174 12.24 -6.44 0.51
C CYS A 174 13.69 -6.38 1.01
N SER A 175 14.08 -7.30 1.89
CA SER A 175 15.46 -7.46 2.33
C SER A 175 16.40 -7.81 1.18
N TYR A 176 15.96 -8.68 0.26
CA TYR A 176 16.73 -9.08 -0.92
C TYR A 176 16.95 -7.93 -1.92
N LEU A 177 16.08 -6.93 -1.92
CA LEU A 177 16.21 -5.74 -2.79
C LEU A 177 17.36 -4.81 -2.37
N LYS A 178 17.81 -4.86 -1.11
CA LYS A 178 18.87 -3.95 -0.61
C LYS A 178 20.13 -4.02 -1.46
N GLY A 179 20.66 -2.86 -1.80
CA GLY A 179 21.83 -2.68 -2.65
C GLY A 179 21.58 -2.85 -4.15
N LYS A 180 20.36 -3.21 -4.57
CA LYS A 180 19.98 -3.32 -5.99
C LYS A 180 19.44 -2.00 -6.52
N THR A 181 19.65 -1.78 -7.81
CA THR A 181 19.02 -0.70 -8.59
C THR A 181 17.68 -1.14 -9.15
N ALA A 182 16.81 -0.21 -9.57
CA ALA A 182 15.53 -0.50 -10.23
C ALA A 182 15.72 -1.43 -11.47
N ALA A 183 16.78 -1.18 -12.27
CA ALA A 183 17.08 -2.02 -13.45
C ALA A 183 17.51 -3.46 -13.09
N GLU A 184 18.15 -3.68 -11.95
CA GLU A 184 18.48 -5.00 -11.43
C GLU A 184 17.23 -5.69 -10.88
N ILE A 185 16.36 -4.95 -10.18
CA ILE A 185 15.09 -5.47 -9.66
C ILE A 185 14.17 -5.90 -10.81
N ALA A 186 14.01 -5.09 -11.85
CA ALA A 186 13.18 -5.42 -13.01
C ALA A 186 13.61 -6.71 -13.75
N LYS A 187 14.85 -7.16 -13.57
CA LYS A 187 15.40 -8.36 -14.19
C LYS A 187 15.39 -9.59 -13.29
N LEU A 188 14.93 -9.46 -12.04
CA LEU A 188 14.84 -10.62 -11.16
C LEU A 188 13.88 -11.67 -11.75
N PRO A 189 14.26 -12.95 -11.81
CA PRO A 189 13.33 -13.99 -12.22
C PRO A 189 12.24 -14.16 -11.15
N ALA A 190 10.98 -14.08 -11.55
CA ALA A 190 9.82 -14.27 -10.67
C ALA A 190 9.38 -15.75 -10.57
N ASP A 191 10.01 -16.64 -11.33
CA ASP A 191 9.68 -18.07 -11.46
C ASP A 191 10.28 -18.97 -10.37
N GLY A 192 10.89 -18.38 -9.34
CA GLY A 192 11.55 -19.13 -8.26
C GLY A 192 12.94 -19.70 -8.63
N SER A 193 13.45 -19.41 -9.83
CA SER A 193 14.78 -19.93 -10.27
C SER A 193 15.95 -19.26 -9.55
N ASN A 194 15.74 -18.12 -8.89
CA ASN A 194 16.76 -17.46 -8.07
C ASN A 194 16.83 -18.12 -6.69
N ALA A 195 17.85 -18.95 -6.46
CA ALA A 195 17.99 -19.72 -5.22
C ALA A 195 18.14 -18.85 -3.97
N ASP A 196 18.82 -17.69 -4.05
CA ASP A 196 19.02 -16.78 -2.93
C ASP A 196 17.69 -16.12 -2.54
N LEU A 197 16.88 -15.71 -3.52
CA LEU A 197 15.56 -15.19 -3.27
C LEU A 197 14.60 -16.26 -2.76
N ALA A 198 14.61 -17.46 -3.36
CA ALA A 198 13.77 -18.59 -2.97
C ALA A 198 14.02 -19.05 -1.52
N ALA A 199 15.25 -18.89 -1.01
CA ALA A 199 15.56 -19.14 0.40
C ALA A 199 14.93 -18.15 1.38
N LEU A 200 14.51 -16.97 0.91
CA LEU A 200 13.91 -15.91 1.71
C LEU A 200 12.41 -15.78 1.50
N CYS A 201 11.94 -16.04 0.27
CA CYS A 201 10.60 -15.77 -0.20
C CYS A 201 10.17 -16.79 -1.26
N THR A 202 9.00 -17.42 -1.07
CA THR A 202 8.43 -18.40 -2.01
C THR A 202 7.02 -18.03 -2.50
N ILE A 203 6.53 -16.83 -2.17
CA ILE A 203 5.31 -16.30 -2.79
C ILE A 203 5.60 -15.78 -4.20
N ASP A 204 4.58 -15.60 -5.01
CA ASP A 204 4.69 -14.85 -6.26
C ASP A 204 5.06 -13.39 -5.97
N VAL A 205 6.22 -12.98 -6.42
CA VAL A 205 6.74 -11.62 -6.20
C VAL A 205 6.53 -10.71 -7.41
N THR A 206 5.83 -11.15 -8.45
CA THR A 206 5.69 -10.41 -9.72
C THR A 206 5.13 -8.99 -9.50
N ALA A 207 4.08 -8.86 -8.70
CA ALA A 207 3.47 -7.55 -8.42
C ALA A 207 4.37 -6.69 -7.51
N LEU A 208 4.99 -7.29 -6.48
CA LEU A 208 5.98 -6.61 -5.63
C LEU A 208 7.19 -6.12 -6.42
N GLN A 209 7.68 -6.94 -7.35
CA GLN A 209 8.80 -6.60 -8.22
C GLN A 209 8.48 -5.43 -9.15
N LYS A 210 7.30 -5.44 -9.79
CA LYS A 210 6.84 -4.34 -10.65
C LYS A 210 6.67 -3.04 -9.87
N ALA A 211 6.09 -3.12 -8.66
CA ALA A 211 5.94 -1.96 -7.80
C ALA A 211 7.29 -1.40 -7.29
N ALA A 212 8.33 -2.24 -7.17
CA ALA A 212 9.65 -1.86 -6.68
C ALA A 212 10.61 -1.35 -7.78
N ALA A 213 10.35 -1.65 -9.04
CA ALA A 213 11.21 -1.32 -10.18
C ALA A 213 10.83 0.00 -10.84
#